data_7d6a1edeef561106ea3611566295b9f3
#
_entry.id   7d6a1edeef561106ea3611566295b9f3
#
_cell.length_a   1.000
_cell.length_b   1.000
_cell.length_c   1.000
_cell.angle_alpha   90.00
_cell.angle_beta   90.00
_cell.angle_gamma   90.00
#
_symmetry.space_group_name_H-M   'P 1'
#
loop_
_entity.id
_entity.type
_entity.pdbx_description
1 polymer ?
#
loop_
_entity_poly.entity_id
_entity_poly.type
_entity_poly.pdbx_seq_one_letter_code
_entity_poly.pdbx_strand_id
1 'polypeptide(L)'
;MKFHLFVLPTIGQPHELARGMAGQRDELYQRMLDEIRDIAHLADELGYAGIGFTEHHFHIEGFECSTNPVLLDLYVAAQTKRLRVGQL
;
A
#
# COMPACT_ATOMS: atom_id res chain seq x y z
N MET A 1 8.06 -12.15 20.17
CA MET A 1 6.79 -11.77 19.51
C MET A 1 7.11 -11.14 18.17
N LYS A 2 6.32 -11.45 17.15
CA LYS A 2 6.52 -10.91 15.79
C LYS A 2 5.32 -10.04 15.42
N PHE A 3 5.60 -8.88 14.88
CA PHE A 3 4.56 -7.95 14.44
C PHE A 3 4.54 -7.87 12.92
N HIS A 4 3.34 -7.83 12.37
CA HIS A 4 3.10 -7.66 10.95
C HIS A 4 2.21 -6.45 10.73
N LEU A 5 2.44 -5.74 9.62
CA LEU A 5 1.56 -4.67 9.18
C LEU A 5 0.53 -5.23 8.20
N PHE A 6 -0.70 -4.81 8.38
CA PHE A 6 -1.79 -5.06 7.46
C PHE A 6 -2.17 -3.72 6.82
N VAL A 7 -2.03 -3.62 5.52
CA VAL A 7 -2.23 -2.35 4.80
C VAL A 7 -3.36 -2.48 3.80
N LEU A 8 -4.31 -1.56 3.90
CA LEU A 8 -5.35 -1.36 2.90
C LEU A 8 -4.95 -0.13 2.07
N PRO A 9 -4.39 -0.33 0.88
CA PRO A 9 -3.92 0.80 0.07
C PRO A 9 -5.07 1.70 -0.34
N THR A 10 -5.15 2.88 0.28
CA THR A 10 -6.20 3.87 0.03
C THR A 10 -5.60 5.08 -0.64
N ILE A 11 -6.30 5.60 -1.63
CA ILE A 11 -5.87 6.76 -2.42
C ILE A 11 -6.67 7.98 -2.01
N GLY A 12 -5.95 9.06 -1.67
CA GLY A 12 -6.55 10.36 -1.45
C GLY A 12 -6.96 10.65 -0.01
N GLN A 13 -6.94 11.93 0.31
CA GLN A 13 -7.48 12.47 1.54
C GLN A 13 -8.99 12.68 1.40
N PRO A 14 -9.75 12.89 2.49
CA PRO A 14 -11.20 13.06 2.40
C PRO A 14 -11.66 14.10 1.38
N HIS A 15 -10.99 15.24 1.29
CA HIS A 15 -11.34 16.28 0.33
C HIS A 15 -11.03 15.86 -1.12
N GLU A 16 -10.04 15.01 -1.32
CA GLU A 16 -9.70 14.47 -2.65
C GLU A 16 -10.71 13.39 -3.06
N LEU A 17 -11.12 12.55 -2.13
CA LEU A 17 -12.15 11.54 -2.35
C LEU A 17 -13.49 12.17 -2.68
N ALA A 18 -13.83 13.30 -2.02
CA ALA A 18 -15.06 14.05 -2.26
C ALA A 18 -15.16 14.59 -3.68
N ARG A 19 -14.03 14.79 -4.37
CA ARG A 19 -14.01 15.22 -5.77
C ARG A 19 -14.36 14.08 -6.74
N GLY A 20 -14.45 12.85 -6.24
CA GLY A 20 -14.78 11.67 -7.00
C GLY A 20 -13.65 11.08 -7.81
N MET A 21 -13.77 9.80 -8.12
CA MET A 21 -12.88 9.08 -9.03
C MET A 21 -11.39 9.11 -8.62
N ALA A 22 -11.10 9.19 -7.32
CA ALA A 22 -9.72 9.29 -6.82
C ALA A 22 -8.86 8.12 -7.30
N GLY A 23 -9.42 6.91 -7.38
CA GLY A 23 -8.71 5.73 -7.85
C GLY A 23 -8.26 5.77 -9.31
N GLN A 24 -8.75 6.73 -10.09
CA GLN A 24 -8.36 6.91 -11.48
C GLN A 24 -7.40 8.08 -11.69
N ARG A 25 -6.97 8.74 -10.63
CA ARG A 25 -6.03 9.87 -10.73
C ARG A 25 -4.60 9.39 -10.50
N ASP A 26 -3.78 9.46 -11.53
CA ASP A 26 -2.42 8.93 -11.54
C ASP A 26 -1.54 9.55 -10.44
N GLU A 27 -1.64 10.84 -10.23
CA GLU A 27 -0.84 11.55 -9.23
C GLU A 27 -1.14 11.08 -7.80
N LEU A 28 -2.39 10.73 -7.52
CA LEU A 28 -2.78 10.21 -6.20
C LEU A 28 -2.30 8.77 -6.03
N TYR A 29 -2.38 7.97 -7.08
CA TYR A 29 -1.88 6.60 -7.06
C TYR A 29 -0.37 6.59 -6.84
N GLN A 30 0.37 7.45 -7.54
CA GLN A 30 1.81 7.56 -7.37
C GLN A 30 2.18 7.96 -5.93
N ARG A 31 1.43 8.89 -5.35
CA ARG A 31 1.64 9.29 -3.96
C ARG A 31 1.40 8.11 -3.00
N MET A 32 0.38 7.31 -3.25
CA MET A 32 0.11 6.11 -2.44
C MET A 32 1.31 5.13 -2.49
N LEU A 33 1.89 4.92 -3.67
CA LEU A 33 3.08 4.06 -3.81
C LEU A 33 4.26 4.61 -3.01
N ASP A 34 4.48 5.93 -3.04
CA ASP A 34 5.55 6.56 -2.28
C ASP A 34 5.34 6.41 -0.77
N GLU A 35 4.10 6.56 -0.31
CA GLU A 35 3.74 6.37 1.10
C GLU A 35 3.92 4.91 1.54
N ILE A 36 3.54 3.95 0.71
CA ILE A 36 3.76 2.51 0.97
C ILE A 36 5.26 2.23 1.10
N ARG A 37 6.08 2.79 0.21
CA ARG A 37 7.53 2.65 0.29
C ARG A 37 8.07 3.17 1.62
N ASP A 38 7.63 4.36 2.02
CA ASP A 38 8.11 4.99 3.26
C ASP A 38 7.70 4.17 4.50
N ILE A 39 6.47 3.68 4.52
CA ILE A 39 5.98 2.79 5.59
C ILE A 39 6.80 1.49 5.63
N ALA A 40 7.08 0.91 4.47
CA ALA A 40 7.85 -0.33 4.37
C ALA A 40 9.29 -0.15 4.86
N HIS A 41 9.94 0.96 4.49
CA HIS A 41 11.27 1.29 4.99
C HIS A 41 11.29 1.40 6.50
N LEU A 42 10.33 2.12 7.06
CA LEU A 42 10.23 2.29 8.51
C LEU A 42 9.97 0.95 9.21
N ALA A 43 9.06 0.14 8.68
CA ALA A 43 8.76 -1.17 9.25
C ALA A 43 9.99 -2.09 9.23
N ASP A 44 10.76 -2.07 8.14
CA ASP A 44 11.99 -2.85 8.01
C ASP A 44 13.03 -2.40 9.04
N GLU A 45 13.22 -1.09 9.19
CA GLU A 45 14.15 -0.53 10.18
C GLU A 45 13.75 -0.86 11.62
N LEU A 46 12.45 -0.83 11.91
CA LEU A 46 11.93 -1.11 13.25
C LEU A 46 11.86 -2.59 13.57
N GLY A 47 12.19 -3.47 12.64
CA GLY A 47 12.22 -4.91 12.87
C GLY A 47 10.86 -5.60 12.80
N TYR A 48 9.88 -5.04 12.09
CA TYR A 48 8.64 -5.75 11.81
C TYR A 48 8.94 -7.02 11.01
N ALA A 49 8.18 -8.07 11.28
CA ALA A 49 8.39 -9.36 10.62
C ALA A 49 7.86 -9.36 9.19
N GLY A 50 6.80 -8.61 8.91
CA GLY A 50 6.23 -8.58 7.57
C GLY A 50 5.22 -7.48 7.34
N ILE A 51 4.83 -7.35 6.09
CA ILE A 51 3.78 -6.46 5.61
C ILE A 51 2.91 -7.24 4.63
N GLY A 52 1.60 -7.03 4.69
CA GLY A 52 0.66 -7.66 3.78
C GLY A 52 -0.36 -6.68 3.26
N PHE A 53 -0.84 -6.95 2.05
CA PHE A 53 -1.80 -6.10 1.35
C PHE A 53 -3.07 -6.88 1.03
N THR A 54 -4.20 -6.15 1.00
CA THR A 54 -5.47 -6.68 0.51
C THR A 54 -5.51 -6.66 -1.01
N GLU A 55 -6.44 -7.42 -1.57
CA GLU A 55 -6.75 -7.36 -2.99
C GLU A 55 -8.21 -6.93 -3.16
N HIS A 56 -8.41 -5.82 -3.86
CA HIS A 56 -9.73 -5.29 -4.17
C HIS A 56 -9.80 -4.75 -5.59
N HIS A 57 -10.99 -4.84 -6.18
CA HIS A 57 -11.25 -4.44 -7.55
C HIS A 57 -12.44 -3.48 -7.60
N PHE A 58 -12.46 -2.62 -8.61
CA PHE A 58 -13.56 -1.69 -8.90
C PHE A 58 -13.77 -0.57 -7.88
N HIS A 59 -12.79 -0.30 -7.03
CA HIS A 59 -12.85 0.81 -6.06
C HIS A 59 -12.33 2.09 -6.68
N ILE A 60 -13.00 2.57 -7.71
CA ILE A 60 -12.59 3.76 -8.46
C ILE A 60 -12.69 5.04 -7.63
N GLU A 61 -13.43 5.02 -6.53
CA GLU A 61 -13.51 6.14 -5.59
C GLU A 61 -12.23 6.35 -4.79
N GLY A 62 -11.35 5.37 -4.75
CA GLY A 62 -10.05 5.50 -4.09
C GLY A 62 -9.86 4.67 -2.83
N PHE A 63 -10.91 4.00 -2.36
CA PHE A 63 -10.82 3.14 -1.17
C PHE A 63 -10.30 1.75 -1.58
N GLU A 64 -9.22 1.29 -0.97
CA GLU A 64 -8.62 -0.01 -1.24
C GLU A 64 -8.25 -0.22 -2.72
N CYS A 65 -7.30 0.55 -3.21
CA CYS A 65 -6.88 0.52 -4.61
C CYS A 65 -5.77 -0.51 -4.91
N SER A 66 -5.80 -1.65 -4.24
CA SER A 66 -4.84 -2.73 -4.46
C SER A 66 -5.44 -3.81 -5.37
N THR A 67 -5.37 -3.58 -6.68
CA THR A 67 -5.89 -4.55 -7.67
C THR A 67 -4.89 -5.66 -7.96
N ASN A 68 -3.63 -5.46 -7.61
CA ASN A 68 -2.58 -6.45 -7.83
C ASN A 68 -1.56 -6.43 -6.68
N PRO A 69 -1.90 -7.04 -5.53
CA PRO A 69 -1.04 -7.02 -4.35
C PRO A 69 0.31 -7.72 -4.57
N VAL A 70 0.39 -8.66 -5.49
CA VAL A 70 1.67 -9.32 -5.81
C VAL A 70 2.68 -8.33 -6.37
N LEU A 71 2.24 -7.37 -7.19
CA LEU A 71 3.13 -6.32 -7.68
C LEU A 71 3.54 -5.36 -6.57
N LEU A 72 2.64 -5.06 -5.63
CA LEU A 72 3.00 -4.28 -4.45
C LEU A 72 4.02 -5.02 -3.58
N ASP A 73 3.86 -6.33 -3.42
CA ASP A 73 4.83 -7.15 -2.71
C ASP A 73 6.22 -7.05 -3.35
N LEU A 74 6.28 -7.18 -4.67
CA LEU A 74 7.55 -7.07 -5.39
C LEU A 74 8.16 -5.67 -5.22
N TYR A 75 7.33 -4.63 -5.33
CA TYR A 75 7.76 -3.25 -5.14
C TYR A 75 8.38 -3.03 -3.75
N VAL A 76 7.72 -3.54 -2.70
CA VAL A 76 8.22 -3.44 -1.33
C VAL A 76 9.47 -4.30 -1.13
N ALA A 77 9.45 -5.54 -1.60
CA ALA A 77 10.57 -6.45 -1.45
C ALA A 77 11.86 -5.92 -2.09
N ALA A 78 11.74 -5.25 -3.23
CA ALA A 78 12.89 -4.67 -3.94
C ALA A 78 13.56 -3.53 -3.16
N GLN A 79 12.86 -2.95 -2.18
CA GLN A 79 13.31 -1.76 -1.45
C GLN A 79 13.60 -2.01 0.03
N THR A 80 13.37 -3.22 0.51
CA THR A 80 13.58 -3.59 1.91
C THR A 80 14.59 -4.73 2.01
N LYS A 81 15.12 -4.96 3.22
CA LYS A 81 16.19 -5.94 3.43
C LYS A 81 15.69 -7.22 4.09
N ARG A 82 14.82 -7.11 5.10
CA ARG A 82 14.41 -8.23 5.95
C ARG A 82 12.91 -8.41 6.02
N LEU A 83 12.15 -7.37 5.66
CA LEU A 83 10.70 -7.37 5.75
C LEU A 83 10.12 -8.43 4.80
N ARG A 84 9.33 -9.34 5.34
CA ARG A 84 8.62 -10.32 4.53
C ARG A 84 7.38 -9.70 3.93
N VAL A 85 7.01 -10.10 2.74
CA VAL A 85 5.85 -9.59 2.03
C VAL A 85 4.85 -10.70 1.76
N GLY A 86 3.57 -10.35 1.66
CA GLY A 86 2.51 -11.32 1.39
C GLY A 86 1.14 -10.67 1.20
N GLN A 87 0.18 -11.49 0.84
CA GLN A 87 -1.21 -11.07 0.69
C GLN A 87 -2.02 -11.54 1.91
N LEU A 88 -3.09 -10.80 2.15
CA LEU A 88 -4.03 -11.09 3.22
C LEU A 88 -5.46 -11.13 2.70
#